data_d8c40d63dd8ed5e49bbc75dcd2f0b15d
#
_entry.id   d8c40d63dd8ed5e49bbc75dcd2f0b15d
#
_cell.length_a   1.000
_cell.length_b   1.000
_cell.length_c   1.000
_cell.angle_alpha   90.00
_cell.angle_beta   90.00
_cell.angle_gamma   90.00
#
_symmetry.space_group_name_H-M   'P 1'
#
loop_
_entity.id
_entity.type
_entity.pdbx_description
1 polymer ?
#
loop_
_entity_poly.entity_id
_entity_poly.type
_entity_poly.pdbx_seq_one_letter_code
_entity_poly.pdbx_strand_id
1 'polypeptide(L)'
;EKATEIQQMYLIVVSITAALLIIWIYRAVSVPLQKLQKAARNIKEGNLDFEIKAENDDEIGQLCQDFKEMRLRLKAQAEEKVAFDRENKELISNISHDLKTPITAIKGYVEGIMDGVADTPEKMDRYIRTIYNKANEMNLLINELTLYSKIDTNRIPYNFTTISAKGYFGDCAEDLSVELESKGAEFTYRNFMDDDCKVIVDPEQLRRVINNIVSNSLKYTDKPKVEITMDVKDVGDFIQIELGDNGRGIAAKDLPFIFDRFYRADASRNSSKGGSGIGLSIVKKIVEEHGGNIWATSEEGVGTTMYFVIRKYQEVPVNE
;
A
#
# COMPACT_ATOMS: atom_id res chain seq x y z
N GLU A 1 21.45 13.31 85.33
CA GLU A 1 20.06 13.48 84.85
C GLU A 1 19.99 14.26 83.50
N LYS A 2 20.51 15.49 83.40
CA LYS A 2 20.48 16.27 82.18
C LYS A 2 21.21 15.62 80.97
N ALA A 3 22.32 14.88 81.23
CA ALA A 3 23.05 14.20 80.14
C ALA A 3 22.28 12.98 79.56
N THR A 4 21.56 12.26 80.40
CA THR A 4 20.72 11.12 80.03
C THR A 4 19.45 11.59 79.25
N GLU A 5 18.87 12.68 79.61
CA GLU A 5 17.75 13.31 78.89
C GLU A 5 18.17 13.79 77.51
N ILE A 6 19.35 14.41 77.36
CA ILE A 6 19.90 14.85 76.07
C ILE A 6 20.18 13.62 75.17
N GLN A 7 20.73 12.53 75.77
CA GLN A 7 21.01 11.31 74.98
C GLN A 7 19.73 10.59 74.55
N GLN A 8 18.67 10.58 75.33
CA GLN A 8 17.35 10.04 74.93
C GLN A 8 16.73 10.89 73.80
N MET A 9 16.78 12.20 73.97
CA MET A 9 16.26 13.11 72.90
C MET A 9 17.02 12.94 71.56
N TYR A 10 18.33 12.77 71.61
CA TYR A 10 19.13 12.49 70.44
C TYR A 10 18.74 11.15 69.74
N LEU A 11 18.54 10.07 70.50
CA LEU A 11 18.08 8.77 70.01
C LEU A 11 16.70 8.85 69.38
N ILE A 12 15.77 9.63 69.93
CA ILE A 12 14.43 9.84 69.38
C ILE A 12 14.52 10.57 68.06
N VAL A 13 15.32 11.65 67.92
CA VAL A 13 15.51 12.40 66.71
C VAL A 13 16.13 11.53 65.62
N VAL A 14 17.17 10.74 65.94
CA VAL A 14 17.79 9.82 64.96
C VAL A 14 16.79 8.74 64.50
N SER A 15 15.97 8.21 65.44
CA SER A 15 14.96 7.22 65.05
C SER A 15 13.88 7.78 64.13
N ILE A 16 13.42 9.01 64.40
CA ILE A 16 12.43 9.69 63.58
C ILE A 16 13.00 10.00 62.21
N THR A 17 14.23 10.54 62.12
CA THR A 17 14.89 10.83 60.86
C THR A 17 15.12 9.58 60.02
N ALA A 18 15.56 8.47 60.63
CA ALA A 18 15.71 7.19 59.98
C ALA A 18 14.37 6.66 59.42
N ALA A 19 13.30 6.73 60.22
CA ALA A 19 11.96 6.31 59.77
C ALA A 19 11.45 7.14 58.58
N LEU A 20 11.63 8.46 58.62
CA LEU A 20 11.26 9.35 57.52
C LEU A 20 12.05 9.03 56.22
N LEU A 21 13.34 8.74 56.39
CA LEU A 21 14.22 8.40 55.26
C LEU A 21 13.83 7.05 54.62
N ILE A 22 13.48 6.06 55.45
CA ILE A 22 12.98 4.76 54.95
C ILE A 22 11.67 4.94 54.17
N ILE A 23 10.73 5.73 54.69
CA ILE A 23 9.45 6.00 54.05
C ILE A 23 9.69 6.73 52.72
N TRP A 24 10.61 7.69 52.69
CA TRP A 24 10.96 8.43 51.50
C TRP A 24 11.55 7.51 50.41
N ILE A 25 12.55 6.68 50.76
CA ILE A 25 13.16 5.71 49.84
C ILE A 25 12.13 4.72 49.34
N TYR A 26 11.25 4.22 50.19
CA TYR A 26 10.19 3.30 49.78
C TYR A 26 9.27 3.93 48.69
N ARG A 27 8.85 5.19 48.89
CA ARG A 27 8.00 5.91 47.96
C ARG A 27 8.74 6.34 46.69
N ALA A 28 9.99 6.76 46.82
CA ALA A 28 10.76 7.28 45.70
C ALA A 28 11.30 6.16 44.78
N VAL A 29 11.60 4.97 45.33
CA VAL A 29 12.26 3.92 44.55
C VAL A 29 11.40 2.64 44.49
N SER A 30 10.97 2.09 45.63
CA SER A 30 10.32 0.77 45.65
C SER A 30 8.97 0.75 44.98
N VAL A 31 8.15 1.77 45.14
CA VAL A 31 6.82 1.85 44.53
C VAL A 31 6.88 1.97 42.98
N PRO A 32 7.70 2.87 42.39
CA PRO A 32 7.85 2.92 40.94
C PRO A 32 8.43 1.64 40.34
N LEU A 33 9.43 1.02 40.97
CA LEU A 33 10.00 -0.25 40.53
C LEU A 33 8.96 -1.39 40.52
N GLN A 34 8.07 -1.46 41.48
CA GLN A 34 6.97 -2.44 41.50
C GLN A 34 5.97 -2.15 40.34
N LYS A 35 5.69 -0.87 40.05
CA LYS A 35 4.86 -0.50 38.91
C LYS A 35 5.50 -0.95 37.58
N LEU A 36 6.81 -0.72 37.40
CA LEU A 36 7.55 -1.17 36.22
C LEU A 36 7.62 -2.70 36.12
N GLN A 37 7.82 -3.40 37.21
CA GLN A 37 7.78 -4.87 37.23
C GLN A 37 6.41 -5.41 36.77
N LYS A 38 5.31 -4.79 37.23
CA LYS A 38 3.95 -5.14 36.79
C LYS A 38 3.76 -4.83 35.33
N ALA A 39 4.25 -3.68 34.85
CA ALA A 39 4.21 -3.30 33.44
C ALA A 39 4.96 -4.31 32.57
N ALA A 40 6.17 -4.70 32.95
CA ALA A 40 6.96 -5.71 32.25
C ALA A 40 6.24 -7.08 32.20
N ARG A 41 5.56 -7.47 33.29
CA ARG A 41 4.73 -8.69 33.29
C ARG A 41 3.54 -8.60 32.32
N ASN A 42 2.81 -7.48 32.33
CA ASN A 42 1.71 -7.26 31.41
C ASN A 42 2.18 -7.35 29.95
N ILE A 43 3.31 -6.72 29.61
CA ILE A 43 3.92 -6.79 28.26
C ILE A 43 4.26 -8.25 27.90
N LYS A 44 4.87 -9.00 28.82
CA LYS A 44 5.20 -10.42 28.63
C LYS A 44 3.95 -11.28 28.35
N GLU A 45 2.83 -10.95 28.97
CA GLU A 45 1.54 -11.65 28.82
C GLU A 45 0.75 -11.16 27.58
N GLY A 46 1.31 -10.21 26.80
CA GLY A 46 0.68 -9.65 25.62
C GLY A 46 -0.40 -8.61 25.91
N ASN A 47 -0.60 -8.23 27.16
CA ASN A 47 -1.51 -7.16 27.53
C ASN A 47 -0.78 -5.82 27.41
N LEU A 48 -1.11 -5.06 26.37
CA LEU A 48 -0.55 -3.73 26.10
C LEU A 48 -1.52 -2.59 26.43
N ASP A 49 -2.74 -2.91 26.92
CA ASP A 49 -3.78 -1.95 27.28
C ASP A 49 -3.71 -1.56 28.76
N PHE A 50 -2.60 -0.94 29.13
CA PHE A 50 -2.42 -0.34 30.45
C PHE A 50 -1.65 0.98 30.34
N GLU A 51 -1.72 1.82 31.37
CA GLU A 51 -1.04 3.10 31.41
C GLU A 51 0.11 3.09 32.42
N ILE A 52 1.25 3.65 32.01
CA ILE A 52 2.40 3.91 32.90
C ILE A 52 2.46 5.42 33.10
N LYS A 53 2.28 5.87 34.35
CA LYS A 53 2.42 7.29 34.72
C LYS A 53 3.82 7.51 35.29
N ALA A 54 4.58 8.40 34.67
CA ALA A 54 5.77 8.97 35.29
C ALA A 54 5.32 10.03 36.30
N GLU A 55 5.61 9.84 37.56
CA GLU A 55 5.20 10.76 38.65
C GLU A 55 6.34 11.72 39.06
N ASN A 56 7.59 11.41 38.66
CA ASN A 56 8.79 12.16 39.01
C ASN A 56 9.60 12.50 37.78
N ASP A 57 10.41 13.58 37.85
CA ASP A 57 11.37 14.00 36.82
C ASP A 57 12.81 13.54 37.13
N ASP A 58 12.94 12.42 37.88
CA ASP A 58 14.22 11.79 38.22
C ASP A 58 14.55 10.63 37.25
N GLU A 59 15.64 9.90 37.48
CA GLU A 59 16.08 8.77 36.69
C GLU A 59 15.02 7.65 36.62
N ILE A 60 14.23 7.50 37.68
CA ILE A 60 13.11 6.54 37.70
C ILE A 60 11.94 7.03 36.85
N GLY A 61 11.66 8.33 36.88
CA GLY A 61 10.67 8.94 36.01
C GLY A 61 11.04 8.79 34.55
N GLN A 62 12.32 9.00 34.18
CA GLN A 62 12.86 8.77 32.83
C GLN A 62 12.65 7.29 32.42
N LEU A 63 12.98 6.34 33.27
CA LEU A 63 12.77 4.92 33.01
C LEU A 63 11.28 4.58 32.81
N CYS A 64 10.38 5.18 33.57
CA CYS A 64 8.93 5.04 33.33
C CYS A 64 8.50 5.56 31.94
N GLN A 65 9.09 6.68 31.49
CA GLN A 65 8.83 7.26 30.17
C GLN A 65 9.33 6.35 29.06
N ASP A 66 10.54 5.79 29.17
CA ASP A 66 11.11 4.86 28.19
C ASP A 66 10.26 3.58 28.07
N PHE A 67 9.79 3.04 29.22
CA PHE A 67 8.85 1.91 29.24
C PHE A 67 7.51 2.25 28.58
N LYS A 68 6.99 3.45 28.79
CA LYS A 68 5.77 3.93 28.12
C LYS A 68 5.95 3.99 26.61
N GLU A 69 7.06 4.54 26.14
CA GLU A 69 7.36 4.62 24.71
C GLU A 69 7.51 3.22 24.10
N MET A 70 8.27 2.33 24.75
CA MET A 70 8.41 0.94 24.31
C MET A 70 7.05 0.24 24.19
N ARG A 71 6.18 0.38 25.21
CA ARG A 71 4.83 -0.19 25.18
C ARG A 71 4.00 0.36 24.02
N LEU A 72 4.05 1.68 23.76
CA LEU A 72 3.32 2.29 22.65
C LEU A 72 3.80 1.76 21.29
N ARG A 73 5.11 1.60 21.11
CA ARG A 73 5.69 1.02 19.90
C ARG A 73 5.27 -0.44 19.71
N LEU A 74 5.33 -1.24 20.78
CA LEU A 74 4.89 -2.64 20.73
C LEU A 74 3.40 -2.76 20.42
N LYS A 75 2.56 -1.86 20.99
CA LYS A 75 1.12 -1.83 20.70
C LYS A 75 0.87 -1.50 19.22
N ALA A 76 1.51 -0.46 18.69
CA ALA A 76 1.39 -0.10 17.29
C ALA A 76 1.82 -1.24 16.35
N GLN A 77 2.93 -1.91 16.63
CA GLN A 77 3.40 -3.08 15.87
C GLN A 77 2.42 -4.27 15.94
N ALA A 78 1.82 -4.51 17.13
CA ALA A 78 0.84 -5.58 17.28
C ALA A 78 -0.46 -5.28 16.49
N GLU A 79 -0.94 -4.04 16.54
CA GLU A 79 -2.12 -3.60 15.79
C GLU A 79 -1.85 -3.66 14.27
N GLU A 80 -0.69 -3.21 13.80
CA GLU A 80 -0.26 -3.31 12.40
C GLU A 80 -0.22 -4.77 11.94
N LYS A 81 0.34 -5.68 12.76
CA LYS A 81 0.38 -7.10 12.44
C LYS A 81 -1.02 -7.71 12.33
N VAL A 82 -1.92 -7.37 13.24
CA VAL A 82 -3.32 -7.86 13.20
C VAL A 82 -4.04 -7.34 11.95
N ALA A 83 -3.84 -6.06 11.59
CA ALA A 83 -4.38 -5.49 10.37
C ALA A 83 -3.83 -6.23 9.13
N PHE A 84 -2.53 -6.46 9.07
CA PHE A 84 -1.87 -7.20 8.00
C PHE A 84 -2.39 -8.65 7.87
N ASP A 85 -2.53 -9.38 8.99
CA ASP A 85 -3.06 -10.75 8.97
C ASP A 85 -4.52 -10.79 8.49
N ARG A 86 -5.31 -9.76 8.82
CA ARG A 86 -6.69 -9.62 8.35
C ARG A 86 -6.74 -9.36 6.84
N GLU A 87 -5.93 -8.41 6.37
CA GLU A 87 -5.81 -8.10 4.92
C GLU A 87 -5.40 -9.35 4.13
N ASN A 88 -4.43 -10.13 4.62
CA ASN A 88 -4.00 -11.37 3.97
C ASN A 88 -5.12 -12.42 3.90
N LYS A 89 -5.92 -12.56 4.94
CA LYS A 89 -7.07 -13.48 4.92
C LYS A 89 -8.14 -13.03 3.92
N GLU A 90 -8.44 -11.75 3.86
CA GLU A 90 -9.37 -11.18 2.88
C GLU A 90 -8.84 -11.36 1.45
N LEU A 91 -7.52 -11.19 1.23
CA LEU A 91 -6.85 -11.46 -0.04
C LEU A 91 -7.10 -12.90 -0.51
N ILE A 92 -6.73 -13.88 0.32
CA ILE A 92 -6.86 -15.31 -0.02
C ILE A 92 -8.31 -15.65 -0.35
N SER A 93 -9.26 -15.10 0.41
CA SER A 93 -10.69 -15.29 0.18
C SER A 93 -11.15 -14.72 -1.17
N ASN A 94 -10.75 -13.49 -1.47
CA ASN A 94 -11.15 -12.80 -2.70
C ASN A 94 -10.52 -13.47 -3.94
N ILE A 95 -9.24 -13.83 -3.88
CA ILE A 95 -8.56 -14.56 -4.96
C ILE A 95 -9.23 -15.93 -5.20
N SER A 96 -9.53 -16.64 -4.13
CA SER A 96 -10.19 -17.94 -4.25
C SER A 96 -11.55 -17.82 -4.95
N HIS A 97 -12.31 -16.77 -4.66
CA HIS A 97 -13.56 -16.47 -5.35
C HIS A 97 -13.35 -16.10 -6.82
N ASP A 98 -12.39 -15.20 -7.09
CA ASP A 98 -12.11 -14.69 -8.45
C ASP A 98 -11.49 -15.75 -9.37
N LEU A 99 -10.78 -16.74 -8.81
CA LEU A 99 -10.31 -17.92 -9.56
C LEU A 99 -11.42 -18.96 -9.75
N LYS A 100 -12.33 -19.15 -8.78
CA LYS A 100 -13.40 -20.12 -8.88
C LYS A 100 -14.37 -19.81 -10.02
N THR A 101 -14.66 -18.52 -10.26
CA THR A 101 -15.60 -18.08 -11.29
C THR A 101 -15.16 -18.50 -12.71
N PRO A 102 -13.96 -18.17 -13.22
CA PRO A 102 -13.51 -18.61 -14.54
C PRO A 102 -13.33 -20.14 -14.62
N ILE A 103 -12.89 -20.81 -13.56
CA ILE A 103 -12.79 -22.28 -13.52
C ILE A 103 -14.15 -22.92 -13.73
N THR A 104 -15.19 -22.44 -13.04
CA THR A 104 -16.55 -22.95 -13.17
C THR A 104 -17.09 -22.72 -14.59
N ALA A 105 -16.79 -21.55 -15.18
CA ALA A 105 -17.18 -21.27 -16.56
C ALA A 105 -16.45 -22.20 -17.56
N ILE A 106 -15.14 -22.36 -17.43
CA ILE A 106 -14.37 -23.30 -18.28
C ILE A 106 -14.96 -24.69 -18.18
N LYS A 107 -15.20 -25.19 -16.96
CA LYS A 107 -15.78 -26.51 -16.73
C LYS A 107 -17.13 -26.65 -17.43
N GLY A 108 -18.04 -25.69 -17.26
CA GLY A 108 -19.36 -25.72 -17.88
C GLY A 108 -19.32 -25.71 -19.42
N TYR A 109 -18.41 -24.94 -20.02
CA TYR A 109 -18.23 -24.95 -21.49
C TYR A 109 -17.64 -26.26 -21.98
N VAL A 110 -16.68 -26.87 -21.24
CA VAL A 110 -16.12 -28.19 -21.56
C VAL A 110 -17.20 -29.27 -21.45
N GLU A 111 -17.98 -29.29 -20.38
CA GLU A 111 -19.11 -30.20 -20.21
C GLU A 111 -20.13 -30.04 -21.34
N GLY A 112 -20.47 -28.80 -21.72
CA GLY A 112 -21.34 -28.54 -22.86
C GLY A 112 -20.80 -29.01 -24.21
N ILE A 113 -19.49 -29.07 -24.41
CA ILE A 113 -18.88 -29.69 -25.58
C ILE A 113 -19.01 -31.23 -25.51
N MET A 114 -18.70 -31.80 -24.34
CA MET A 114 -18.73 -33.26 -24.13
C MET A 114 -20.16 -33.82 -24.27
N ASP A 115 -21.16 -33.05 -23.80
CA ASP A 115 -22.56 -33.45 -23.85
C ASP A 115 -23.22 -33.15 -25.21
N GLY A 116 -22.45 -32.64 -26.20
CA GLY A 116 -22.95 -32.36 -27.54
C GLY A 116 -23.85 -31.14 -27.65
N VAL A 117 -23.89 -30.27 -26.62
CA VAL A 117 -24.65 -29.00 -26.66
C VAL A 117 -24.05 -28.03 -27.70
N ALA A 118 -22.75 -28.11 -27.93
CA ALA A 118 -22.04 -27.38 -28.99
C ALA A 118 -22.18 -28.16 -30.32
N ASP A 119 -23.40 -28.25 -30.83
CA ASP A 119 -23.84 -29.07 -31.95
C ASP A 119 -23.54 -28.48 -33.34
N THR A 120 -23.04 -27.20 -33.43
CA THR A 120 -22.64 -26.58 -34.67
C THR A 120 -21.20 -26.06 -34.60
N PRO A 121 -20.51 -25.91 -35.75
CA PRO A 121 -19.16 -25.36 -35.80
C PRO A 121 -19.06 -23.97 -35.14
N GLU A 122 -20.06 -23.11 -35.33
CA GLU A 122 -20.10 -21.77 -34.76
C GLU A 122 -20.23 -21.78 -33.24
N LYS A 123 -21.06 -22.69 -32.68
CA LYS A 123 -21.18 -22.88 -31.23
C LYS A 123 -19.87 -23.47 -30.66
N MET A 124 -19.30 -24.44 -31.35
CA MET A 124 -18.02 -25.04 -30.96
C MET A 124 -16.92 -23.97 -30.88
N ASP A 125 -16.75 -23.17 -31.94
CA ASP A 125 -15.76 -22.06 -31.97
C ASP A 125 -16.00 -21.06 -30.83
N ARG A 126 -17.24 -20.67 -30.60
CA ARG A 126 -17.61 -19.77 -29.49
C ARG A 126 -17.25 -20.35 -28.12
N TYR A 127 -17.51 -21.65 -27.89
CA TYR A 127 -17.18 -22.32 -26.62
C TYR A 127 -15.67 -22.37 -26.41
N ILE A 128 -14.92 -22.78 -27.42
CA ILE A 128 -13.44 -22.83 -27.40
C ILE A 128 -12.85 -21.43 -27.12
N ARG A 129 -13.34 -20.39 -27.82
CA ARG A 129 -12.89 -19.01 -27.57
C ARG A 129 -13.20 -18.54 -26.16
N THR A 130 -14.35 -18.92 -25.61
CA THR A 130 -14.73 -18.56 -24.25
C THR A 130 -13.81 -19.25 -23.23
N ILE A 131 -13.51 -20.52 -23.44
CA ILE A 131 -12.56 -21.28 -22.59
C ILE A 131 -11.18 -20.61 -22.64
N TYR A 132 -10.68 -20.29 -23.84
CA TYR A 132 -9.39 -19.64 -24.03
C TYR A 132 -9.33 -18.28 -23.33
N ASN A 133 -10.36 -17.46 -23.49
CA ASN A 133 -10.42 -16.15 -22.86
C ASN A 133 -10.44 -16.27 -21.30
N LYS A 134 -11.21 -17.24 -20.76
CA LYS A 134 -11.25 -17.47 -19.31
C LYS A 134 -9.94 -18.01 -18.75
N ALA A 135 -9.22 -18.83 -19.50
CA ALA A 135 -7.88 -19.28 -19.15
C ALA A 135 -6.87 -18.10 -19.12
N ASN A 136 -6.94 -17.18 -20.08
CA ASN A 136 -6.12 -15.98 -20.10
C ASN A 136 -6.44 -15.04 -18.93
N GLU A 137 -7.73 -14.83 -18.60
CA GLU A 137 -8.13 -14.07 -17.40
C GLU A 137 -7.50 -14.65 -16.12
N MET A 138 -7.53 -15.99 -15.96
CA MET A 138 -6.88 -16.66 -14.82
C MET A 138 -5.37 -16.43 -14.78
N ASN A 139 -4.71 -16.52 -15.94
CA ASN A 139 -3.27 -16.32 -16.02
C ASN A 139 -2.87 -14.90 -15.60
N LEU A 140 -3.66 -13.89 -15.98
CA LEU A 140 -3.46 -12.51 -15.53
C LEU A 140 -3.62 -12.38 -14.00
N LEU A 141 -4.64 -12.99 -13.41
CA LEU A 141 -4.85 -12.99 -11.94
C LEU A 141 -3.70 -13.66 -11.19
N ILE A 142 -3.19 -14.79 -11.71
CA ILE A 142 -2.05 -15.51 -11.11
C ILE A 142 -0.78 -14.65 -11.19
N ASN A 143 -0.55 -13.96 -12.31
CA ASN A 143 0.60 -13.07 -12.47
C ASN A 143 0.52 -11.86 -11.53
N GLU A 144 -0.66 -11.27 -11.34
CA GLU A 144 -0.89 -10.20 -10.37
C GLU A 144 -0.62 -10.68 -8.94
N LEU A 145 -1.10 -11.87 -8.57
CA LEU A 145 -0.86 -12.46 -7.26
C LEU A 145 0.62 -12.75 -7.01
N THR A 146 1.29 -13.33 -8.01
CA THR A 146 2.73 -13.63 -7.93
C THR A 146 3.55 -12.36 -7.73
N LEU A 147 3.19 -11.29 -8.42
CA LEU A 147 3.84 -10.00 -8.23
C LEU A 147 3.54 -9.44 -6.85
N TYR A 148 2.28 -9.47 -6.42
CA TYR A 148 1.89 -9.04 -5.09
C TYR A 148 2.75 -9.71 -4.01
N SER A 149 2.89 -11.04 -4.07
CA SER A 149 3.74 -11.79 -3.15
C SER A 149 5.21 -11.37 -3.18
N LYS A 150 5.74 -11.00 -4.35
CA LYS A 150 7.11 -10.48 -4.49
C LYS A 150 7.26 -9.07 -3.92
N ILE A 151 6.27 -8.21 -4.14
CA ILE A 151 6.23 -6.84 -3.62
C ILE A 151 6.19 -6.84 -2.08
N ASP A 152 5.31 -7.65 -1.50
CA ASP A 152 5.09 -7.70 -0.05
C ASP A 152 6.32 -8.21 0.70
N THR A 153 7.10 -9.08 0.07
CA THR A 153 8.36 -9.60 0.64
C THR A 153 9.59 -8.75 0.34
N ASN A 154 9.43 -7.56 -0.27
CA ASN A 154 10.53 -6.70 -0.74
C ASN A 154 11.53 -7.46 -1.66
N ARG A 155 11.04 -8.44 -2.44
CA ARG A 155 11.84 -9.34 -3.27
C ARG A 155 11.75 -9.04 -4.77
N ILE A 156 11.18 -7.89 -5.16
CA ILE A 156 11.30 -7.48 -6.55
C ILE A 156 12.75 -7.03 -6.75
N PRO A 157 13.51 -7.71 -7.59
CA PRO A 157 14.82 -7.21 -7.98
C PRO A 157 14.59 -6.04 -8.95
N TYR A 158 14.47 -4.82 -8.41
CA TYR A 158 14.42 -3.62 -9.25
C TYR A 158 15.75 -3.45 -9.99
N ASN A 159 15.67 -3.22 -11.29
CA ASN A 159 16.82 -2.90 -12.13
C ASN A 159 16.81 -1.40 -12.48
N PHE A 160 17.23 -0.58 -11.51
CA PHE A 160 17.27 0.86 -11.70
C PHE A 160 18.36 1.26 -12.69
N THR A 161 17.96 1.99 -13.73
CA THR A 161 18.86 2.52 -14.76
C THR A 161 18.58 4.01 -14.98
N THR A 162 19.63 4.75 -15.40
CA THR A 162 19.46 6.16 -15.76
C THR A 162 19.05 6.23 -17.22
N ILE A 163 17.88 6.80 -17.48
CA ILE A 163 17.30 6.89 -18.84
C ILE A 163 16.86 8.33 -19.15
N SER A 164 16.75 8.67 -20.44
CA SER A 164 16.09 9.90 -20.89
C SER A 164 14.59 9.81 -20.63
N ALA A 165 14.04 10.74 -19.86
CA ALA A 165 12.61 10.79 -19.60
C ALA A 165 11.82 10.99 -20.89
N LYS A 166 12.26 11.93 -21.75
CA LYS A 166 11.58 12.24 -23.03
C LYS A 166 11.55 11.05 -23.96
N GLY A 167 12.69 10.34 -24.13
CA GLY A 167 12.77 9.17 -24.98
C GLY A 167 11.89 8.04 -24.47
N TYR A 168 12.02 7.68 -23.19
CA TYR A 168 11.28 6.57 -22.59
C TYR A 168 9.75 6.75 -22.68
N PHE A 169 9.23 7.94 -22.32
CA PHE A 169 7.80 8.17 -22.39
C PHE A 169 7.30 8.32 -23.83
N GLY A 170 8.17 8.75 -24.77
CA GLY A 170 7.89 8.71 -26.19
C GLY A 170 7.67 7.29 -26.70
N ASP A 171 8.60 6.38 -26.43
CA ASP A 171 8.50 4.96 -26.80
C ASP A 171 7.25 4.30 -26.18
N CYS A 172 6.97 4.61 -24.90
CA CYS A 172 5.75 4.14 -24.24
C CYS A 172 4.47 4.64 -24.95
N ALA A 173 4.47 5.89 -25.37
CA ALA A 173 3.31 6.48 -26.06
C ALA A 173 3.09 5.89 -27.46
N GLU A 174 4.15 5.60 -28.20
CA GLU A 174 4.05 4.92 -29.51
C GLU A 174 3.42 3.53 -29.36
N ASP A 175 3.92 2.71 -28.41
CA ASP A 175 3.37 1.37 -28.14
C ASP A 175 1.88 1.46 -27.73
N LEU A 176 1.55 2.40 -26.83
CA LEU A 176 0.17 2.61 -26.37
C LEU A 176 -0.75 3.08 -27.51
N SER A 177 -0.27 3.94 -28.40
CA SER A 177 -1.05 4.43 -29.55
C SER A 177 -1.53 3.27 -30.41
N VAL A 178 -0.63 2.35 -30.77
CA VAL A 178 -0.96 1.16 -31.58
C VAL A 178 -1.96 0.24 -30.85
N GLU A 179 -1.74 0.01 -29.56
CA GLU A 179 -2.62 -0.84 -28.76
C GLU A 179 -4.03 -0.24 -28.65
N LEU A 180 -4.13 1.04 -28.31
CA LEU A 180 -5.39 1.73 -28.09
C LEU A 180 -6.19 1.91 -29.37
N GLU A 181 -5.54 2.21 -30.50
CA GLU A 181 -6.17 2.26 -31.82
C GLU A 181 -6.79 0.92 -32.19
N SER A 182 -6.09 -0.20 -31.93
CA SER A 182 -6.63 -1.55 -32.17
C SER A 182 -7.89 -1.86 -31.36
N LYS A 183 -8.07 -1.17 -30.23
CA LYS A 183 -9.25 -1.27 -29.33
C LYS A 183 -10.31 -0.20 -29.60
N GLY A 184 -10.10 0.66 -30.59
CA GLY A 184 -11.02 1.72 -30.99
C GLY A 184 -11.04 2.91 -30.02
N ALA A 185 -9.98 3.11 -29.25
CA ALA A 185 -9.81 4.25 -28.35
C ALA A 185 -8.93 5.33 -29.00
N GLU A 186 -9.28 6.60 -28.78
CA GLU A 186 -8.41 7.72 -29.16
C GLU A 186 -7.36 7.96 -28.08
N PHE A 187 -6.11 8.16 -28.53
CA PHE A 187 -5.00 8.45 -27.66
C PHE A 187 -4.33 9.78 -28.02
N THR A 188 -4.11 10.62 -27.02
CA THR A 188 -3.40 11.88 -27.15
C THR A 188 -2.20 11.92 -26.23
N TYR A 189 -1.00 12.09 -26.79
CA TYR A 189 0.25 12.22 -26.05
C TYR A 189 0.82 13.62 -26.18
N ARG A 190 1.23 14.22 -25.06
CA ARG A 190 1.92 15.50 -25.01
C ARG A 190 3.10 15.40 -24.06
N ASN A 191 4.27 15.80 -24.53
CA ASN A 191 5.50 15.78 -23.74
C ASN A 191 6.10 17.19 -23.68
N PHE A 192 6.20 17.71 -22.46
CA PHE A 192 6.72 19.04 -22.16
C PHE A 192 8.12 18.98 -21.54
N MET A 193 8.83 17.87 -21.70
CA MET A 193 10.14 17.66 -21.12
C MET A 193 11.25 18.15 -22.05
N ASP A 194 12.32 18.66 -21.44
CA ASP A 194 13.56 18.94 -22.16
C ASP A 194 14.29 17.64 -22.52
N ASP A 195 15.09 17.68 -23.61
CA ASP A 195 15.81 16.51 -24.14
C ASP A 195 16.83 15.95 -23.14
N ASP A 196 17.40 16.80 -22.28
CA ASP A 196 18.46 16.45 -21.33
C ASP A 196 17.92 15.87 -20.00
N CYS A 197 16.61 15.84 -19.79
CA CYS A 197 16.04 15.37 -18.56
C CYS A 197 16.23 13.85 -18.41
N LYS A 198 16.95 13.46 -17.35
CA LYS A 198 17.18 12.05 -16.99
C LYS A 198 16.46 11.68 -15.69
N VAL A 199 16.11 10.41 -15.58
CA VAL A 199 15.52 9.81 -14.37
C VAL A 199 16.20 8.47 -14.07
N ILE A 200 16.19 8.08 -12.77
CA ILE A 200 16.64 6.75 -12.35
C ILE A 200 15.39 5.92 -12.08
N VAL A 201 15.13 4.96 -12.93
CA VAL A 201 13.92 4.11 -12.86
C VAL A 201 14.23 2.68 -13.31
N ASP A 202 13.34 1.77 -12.94
CA ASP A 202 13.21 0.47 -13.59
C ASP A 202 12.20 0.60 -14.74
N PRO A 203 12.65 0.53 -16.01
CA PRO A 203 11.78 0.78 -17.16
C PRO A 203 10.64 -0.23 -17.28
N GLU A 204 10.85 -1.50 -16.89
CA GLU A 204 9.81 -2.54 -16.96
C GLU A 204 8.71 -2.29 -15.93
N GLN A 205 9.10 -1.95 -14.70
CA GLN A 205 8.15 -1.68 -13.63
C GLN A 205 7.38 -0.37 -13.91
N LEU A 206 8.05 0.63 -14.46
CA LEU A 206 7.40 1.89 -14.82
C LEU A 206 6.41 1.72 -15.99
N ARG A 207 6.76 0.92 -17.01
CA ARG A 207 5.83 0.52 -18.07
C ARG A 207 4.59 -0.19 -17.52
N ARG A 208 4.78 -1.03 -16.51
CA ARG A 208 3.70 -1.71 -15.81
C ARG A 208 2.77 -0.74 -15.08
N VAL A 209 3.30 0.34 -14.47
CA VAL A 209 2.48 1.42 -13.88
C VAL A 209 1.54 1.99 -14.95
N ILE A 210 2.09 2.38 -16.09
CA ILE A 210 1.33 2.96 -17.20
C ILE A 210 0.26 1.99 -17.72
N ASN A 211 0.63 0.74 -17.99
CA ASN A 211 -0.28 -0.28 -18.50
C ASN A 211 -1.42 -0.60 -17.52
N ASN A 212 -1.16 -0.64 -16.21
CA ASN A 212 -2.21 -0.86 -15.23
C ASN A 212 -3.23 0.29 -15.20
N ILE A 213 -2.76 1.54 -15.26
CA ILE A 213 -3.64 2.71 -15.29
C ILE A 213 -4.47 2.71 -16.57
N VAL A 214 -3.85 2.55 -17.74
CA VAL A 214 -4.52 2.52 -19.04
C VAL A 214 -5.53 1.36 -19.15
N SER A 215 -5.17 0.18 -18.65
CA SER A 215 -6.08 -0.97 -18.60
C SER A 215 -7.31 -0.69 -17.74
N ASN A 216 -7.15 0.02 -16.61
CA ASN A 216 -8.28 0.45 -15.79
C ASN A 216 -9.16 1.46 -16.55
N SER A 217 -8.60 2.44 -17.24
CA SER A 217 -9.33 3.41 -18.04
C SER A 217 -10.18 2.73 -19.12
N LEU A 218 -9.62 1.76 -19.86
CA LEU A 218 -10.37 0.96 -20.84
C LEU A 218 -11.47 0.12 -20.21
N LYS A 219 -11.23 -0.45 -19.05
CA LYS A 219 -12.16 -1.34 -18.37
C LYS A 219 -13.37 -0.62 -17.81
N TYR A 220 -13.17 0.58 -17.27
CA TYR A 220 -14.20 1.33 -16.58
C TYR A 220 -14.82 2.46 -17.41
N THR A 221 -14.60 2.44 -18.71
CA THR A 221 -15.33 3.31 -19.63
C THR A 221 -16.70 2.74 -19.95
N ASP A 222 -17.68 3.62 -20.07
CA ASP A 222 -19.06 3.34 -20.51
C ASP A 222 -19.46 4.19 -21.74
N LYS A 223 -18.52 5.03 -22.22
CA LYS A 223 -18.76 5.91 -23.36
C LYS A 223 -18.49 5.21 -24.68
N PRO A 224 -19.24 5.58 -25.72
CA PRO A 224 -19.08 4.99 -27.06
C PRO A 224 -17.73 5.34 -27.70
N LYS A 225 -17.13 6.46 -27.31
CA LYS A 225 -15.82 6.91 -27.75
C LYS A 225 -14.92 7.01 -26.51
N VAL A 226 -13.94 6.14 -26.44
CA VAL A 226 -12.95 6.14 -25.37
C VAL A 226 -11.84 7.11 -25.75
N GLU A 227 -11.56 8.05 -24.86
CA GLU A 227 -10.48 9.03 -25.02
C GLU A 227 -9.51 8.87 -23.84
N ILE A 228 -8.24 8.68 -24.16
CA ILE A 228 -7.16 8.55 -23.17
C ILE A 228 -6.10 9.59 -23.50
N THR A 229 -5.64 10.30 -22.48
CA THR A 229 -4.59 11.31 -22.60
C THR A 229 -3.39 10.93 -21.74
N MET A 230 -2.19 11.22 -22.22
CA MET A 230 -0.95 11.09 -21.46
C MET A 230 -0.13 12.36 -21.61
N ASP A 231 0.06 13.08 -20.51
CA ASP A 231 0.88 14.27 -20.42
C ASP A 231 2.09 14.02 -19.56
N VAL A 232 3.27 14.46 -20.00
CA VAL A 232 4.52 14.41 -19.22
C VAL A 232 5.02 15.84 -19.03
N LYS A 233 5.12 16.27 -17.76
CA LYS A 233 5.41 17.66 -17.41
C LYS A 233 6.61 17.77 -16.47
N ASP A 234 7.33 18.85 -16.59
CA ASP A 234 8.38 19.25 -15.66
C ASP A 234 7.76 19.94 -14.43
N VAL A 235 8.04 19.43 -13.23
CA VAL A 235 7.56 19.99 -11.97
C VAL A 235 8.74 20.12 -10.98
N GLY A 236 9.69 21.01 -11.30
CA GLY A 236 10.86 21.27 -10.46
C GLY A 236 11.78 20.06 -10.34
N ASP A 237 11.94 19.48 -9.16
CA ASP A 237 12.79 18.31 -8.93
C ASP A 237 12.19 16.99 -9.42
N PHE A 238 10.95 17.01 -9.91
CA PHE A 238 10.21 15.84 -10.35
C PHE A 238 9.74 16.00 -11.80
N ILE A 239 9.48 14.88 -12.43
CA ILE A 239 8.63 14.79 -13.61
C ILE A 239 7.26 14.31 -13.16
N GLN A 240 6.20 14.89 -13.70
CA GLN A 240 4.81 14.50 -13.46
C GLN A 240 4.23 13.87 -14.70
N ILE A 241 3.65 12.71 -14.54
CA ILE A 241 2.92 11.98 -15.56
C ILE A 241 1.43 12.03 -15.20
N GLU A 242 0.62 12.48 -16.15
CA GLU A 242 -0.83 12.57 -16.05
C GLU A 242 -1.45 11.62 -17.05
N LEU A 243 -2.26 10.67 -16.60
CA LEU A 243 -3.01 9.74 -17.43
C LEU A 243 -4.49 9.99 -17.19
N GLY A 244 -5.14 10.59 -18.18
CA GLY A 244 -6.55 10.98 -18.13
C GLY A 244 -7.42 10.08 -19.01
N ASP A 245 -8.63 9.80 -18.55
CA ASP A 245 -9.69 9.14 -19.33
C ASP A 245 -11.02 9.89 -19.23
N ASN A 246 -11.87 9.68 -20.21
CA ASN A 246 -13.24 10.17 -20.23
C ASN A 246 -14.25 9.13 -19.74
N GLY A 247 -13.83 8.16 -18.91
CA GLY A 247 -14.67 7.07 -18.41
C GLY A 247 -15.78 7.52 -17.46
N ARG A 248 -16.31 6.56 -16.69
CA ARG A 248 -17.43 6.83 -15.77
C ARG A 248 -17.05 7.66 -14.55
N GLY A 249 -15.76 7.88 -14.31
CA GLY A 249 -15.26 8.54 -13.09
C GLY A 249 -15.37 7.68 -11.84
N ILE A 250 -14.93 8.25 -10.72
CA ILE A 250 -14.89 7.64 -9.39
C ILE A 250 -15.63 8.55 -8.43
N ALA A 251 -16.53 8.00 -7.63
CA ALA A 251 -17.26 8.77 -6.63
C ALA A 251 -16.29 9.34 -5.57
N ALA A 252 -16.55 10.57 -5.10
CA ALA A 252 -15.66 11.24 -4.16
C ALA A 252 -15.41 10.47 -2.86
N LYS A 253 -16.39 9.67 -2.41
CA LYS A 253 -16.26 8.80 -1.23
C LYS A 253 -15.27 7.65 -1.41
N ASP A 254 -15.07 7.19 -2.67
CA ASP A 254 -14.22 6.04 -3.01
C ASP A 254 -12.79 6.49 -3.35
N LEU A 255 -12.63 7.73 -3.82
CA LEU A 255 -11.36 8.28 -4.31
C LEU A 255 -10.18 8.15 -3.31
N PRO A 256 -10.34 8.36 -2.00
CA PRO A 256 -9.24 8.19 -1.03
C PRO A 256 -8.72 6.77 -0.91
N PHE A 257 -9.53 5.77 -1.30
CA PHE A 257 -9.27 4.36 -1.06
C PHE A 257 -8.86 3.57 -2.32
N ILE A 258 -8.87 4.19 -3.51
CA ILE A 258 -8.62 3.47 -4.78
C ILE A 258 -7.23 2.84 -4.88
N PHE A 259 -6.26 3.34 -4.11
CA PHE A 259 -4.91 2.81 -4.02
C PHE A 259 -4.72 1.82 -2.87
N ASP A 260 -5.76 1.61 -2.05
CA ASP A 260 -5.73 0.62 -1.00
C ASP A 260 -5.84 -0.79 -1.59
N ARG A 261 -5.20 -1.73 -0.94
CA ARG A 261 -5.19 -3.12 -1.37
C ARG A 261 -6.61 -3.68 -1.36
N PHE A 262 -6.99 -4.35 -2.46
CA PHE A 262 -8.30 -5.02 -2.62
C PHE A 262 -9.51 -4.08 -2.60
N TYR A 263 -9.29 -2.79 -2.58
CA TYR A 263 -10.38 -1.84 -2.65
C TYR A 263 -11.08 -1.91 -4.01
N ARG A 264 -12.39 -1.97 -3.98
CA ARG A 264 -13.26 -1.94 -5.16
C ARG A 264 -14.50 -1.13 -4.82
N ALA A 265 -14.81 -0.11 -5.61
CA ALA A 265 -16.06 0.63 -5.48
C ALA A 265 -17.27 -0.33 -5.66
N ASP A 266 -18.33 -0.16 -4.86
CA ASP A 266 -19.48 -1.08 -4.78
C ASP A 266 -20.12 -1.43 -6.14
N ALA A 267 -20.18 -0.45 -7.06
CA ALA A 267 -20.68 -0.66 -8.42
C ALA A 267 -19.88 -1.68 -9.24
N SER A 268 -18.61 -1.95 -8.87
CA SER A 268 -17.75 -2.90 -9.56
C SER A 268 -17.89 -4.34 -9.06
N ARG A 269 -18.44 -4.56 -7.86
CA ARG A 269 -18.63 -5.91 -7.29
C ARG A 269 -19.58 -6.79 -8.11
N ASN A 270 -20.57 -6.19 -8.77
CA ASN A 270 -21.57 -6.90 -9.59
C ASN A 270 -21.23 -6.89 -11.09
N SER A 271 -20.11 -6.31 -11.51
CA SER A 271 -19.78 -6.27 -12.92
C SER A 271 -19.06 -7.54 -13.35
N SER A 272 -19.54 -8.15 -14.42
CA SER A 272 -18.87 -9.22 -15.17
C SER A 272 -17.47 -8.82 -15.70
N LYS A 273 -17.08 -7.56 -15.48
CA LYS A 273 -15.81 -6.98 -15.93
C LYS A 273 -14.65 -7.19 -14.93
N GLY A 274 -14.69 -8.15 -14.01
CA GLY A 274 -13.67 -8.64 -13.11
C GLY A 274 -12.44 -7.73 -12.81
N GLY A 275 -11.81 -7.89 -11.67
CA GLY A 275 -10.54 -7.22 -11.31
C GLY A 275 -10.21 -7.50 -9.86
N SER A 276 -8.98 -7.90 -9.58
CA SER A 276 -8.49 -8.31 -8.27
C SER A 276 -8.48 -7.20 -7.20
N GLY A 277 -8.60 -5.92 -7.60
CA GLY A 277 -8.38 -4.78 -6.70
C GLY A 277 -6.93 -4.58 -6.29
N ILE A 278 -6.00 -5.31 -6.93
CA ILE A 278 -4.57 -5.26 -6.62
C ILE A 278 -3.83 -4.28 -7.54
N GLY A 279 -4.34 -4.03 -8.76
CA GLY A 279 -3.62 -3.28 -9.79
C GLY A 279 -3.14 -1.89 -9.35
N LEU A 280 -4.02 -1.07 -8.76
CA LEU A 280 -3.65 0.29 -8.33
C LEU A 280 -2.77 0.29 -7.06
N SER A 281 -2.91 -0.68 -6.18
CA SER A 281 -2.00 -0.80 -5.02
C SER A 281 -0.57 -1.20 -5.46
N ILE A 282 -0.44 -2.03 -6.51
CA ILE A 282 0.84 -2.32 -7.15
C ILE A 282 1.43 -1.05 -7.77
N VAL A 283 0.61 -0.27 -8.49
CA VAL A 283 1.03 1.01 -9.09
C VAL A 283 1.59 1.94 -8.02
N LYS A 284 0.86 2.12 -6.91
CA LYS A 284 1.31 2.94 -5.77
C LYS A 284 2.65 2.47 -5.25
N LYS A 285 2.80 1.17 -4.99
CA LYS A 285 4.05 0.61 -4.45
C LYS A 285 5.23 0.80 -5.40
N ILE A 286 5.05 0.56 -6.70
CA ILE A 286 6.10 0.77 -7.70
C ILE A 286 6.52 2.24 -7.72
N VAL A 287 5.58 3.18 -7.75
CA VAL A 287 5.87 4.62 -7.75
C VAL A 287 6.60 5.04 -6.48
N GLU A 288 6.18 4.56 -5.30
CA GLU A 288 6.85 4.83 -4.01
C GLU A 288 8.28 4.29 -3.99
N GLU A 289 8.55 3.10 -4.52
CA GLU A 289 9.91 2.53 -4.61
C GLU A 289 10.82 3.31 -5.60
N HIS A 290 10.21 4.04 -6.54
CA HIS A 290 10.91 5.00 -7.41
C HIS A 290 11.09 6.39 -6.76
N GLY A 291 10.79 6.51 -5.45
CA GLY A 291 10.89 7.78 -4.72
C GLY A 291 9.85 8.81 -5.12
N GLY A 292 8.76 8.37 -5.74
CA GLY A 292 7.65 9.19 -6.22
C GLY A 292 6.42 9.14 -5.32
N ASN A 293 5.35 9.75 -5.81
CA ASN A 293 4.02 9.72 -5.21
C ASN A 293 2.97 9.61 -6.30
N ILE A 294 1.79 9.05 -5.97
CA ILE A 294 0.65 8.90 -6.87
C ILE A 294 -0.63 9.41 -6.23
N TRP A 295 -1.48 10.04 -7.02
CA TRP A 295 -2.83 10.46 -6.62
C TRP A 295 -3.75 10.49 -7.84
N ALA A 296 -5.04 10.76 -7.61
CA ALA A 296 -6.02 10.88 -8.67
C ALA A 296 -6.97 12.04 -8.41
N THR A 297 -7.49 12.60 -9.50
CA THR A 297 -8.66 13.46 -9.51
C THR A 297 -9.72 12.82 -10.37
N SER A 298 -10.99 12.89 -9.96
CA SER A 298 -12.08 12.26 -10.70
C SER A 298 -13.39 12.97 -10.44
N GLU A 299 -14.23 12.99 -11.46
CA GLU A 299 -15.60 13.43 -11.37
C GLU A 299 -16.50 12.36 -11.98
N GLU A 300 -17.51 11.94 -11.21
CA GLU A 300 -18.42 10.88 -11.60
C GLU A 300 -19.21 11.27 -12.85
N GLY A 301 -19.22 10.41 -13.89
CA GLY A 301 -19.82 10.66 -15.20
C GLY A 301 -18.94 11.48 -16.16
N VAL A 302 -17.83 12.05 -15.72
CA VAL A 302 -16.91 12.85 -16.55
C VAL A 302 -15.68 12.06 -16.92
N GLY A 303 -14.92 11.55 -15.94
CA GLY A 303 -13.71 10.78 -16.13
C GLY A 303 -12.76 10.82 -14.93
N THR A 304 -11.58 10.23 -15.10
CA THR A 304 -10.53 10.16 -14.09
C THR A 304 -9.20 10.60 -14.67
N THR A 305 -8.40 11.32 -13.88
CA THR A 305 -6.99 11.58 -14.18
C THR A 305 -6.14 11.07 -13.04
N MET A 306 -5.24 10.14 -13.37
CA MET A 306 -4.22 9.62 -12.47
C MET A 306 -2.93 10.42 -12.65
N TYR A 307 -2.32 10.82 -11.54
CA TYR A 307 -1.08 11.58 -11.51
C TYR A 307 -0.04 10.79 -10.74
N PHE A 308 1.17 10.71 -11.28
CA PHE A 308 2.30 10.25 -10.50
C PHE A 308 3.55 11.06 -10.82
N VAL A 309 4.43 11.16 -9.84
CA VAL A 309 5.69 11.89 -9.96
C VAL A 309 6.88 10.95 -9.77
N ILE A 310 7.96 11.23 -10.50
CA ILE A 310 9.24 10.53 -10.36
C ILE A 310 10.32 11.58 -10.23
N ARG A 311 11.30 11.33 -9.35
CA ARG A 311 12.39 12.27 -9.11
C ARG A 311 13.35 12.31 -10.28
N LYS A 312 13.74 13.52 -10.69
CA LYS A 312 14.79 13.72 -11.70
C LYS A 312 16.14 13.28 -11.17
N TYR A 313 16.96 12.73 -12.06
CA TYR A 313 18.39 12.54 -11.78
C TYR A 313 19.08 13.88 -11.70
N GLN A 314 19.72 14.15 -10.57
CA GLN A 314 20.58 15.31 -10.38
C GLN A 314 22.03 14.82 -10.29
N GLU A 315 22.88 15.28 -11.21
CA GLU A 315 24.32 15.06 -11.05
C GLU A 315 24.79 15.87 -9.83
N VAL A 316 25.21 15.17 -8.77
CA VAL A 316 25.88 15.83 -7.65
C VAL A 316 27.23 16.29 -8.17
N PRO A 317 27.54 17.61 -8.20
CA PRO A 317 28.87 18.05 -8.59
C PRO A 317 29.87 17.47 -7.58
N VAL A 318 30.74 16.60 -8.07
CA VAL A 318 31.89 16.12 -7.29
C VAL A 318 32.79 17.33 -7.16
N ASN A 319 32.79 17.97 -5.98
CA ASN A 319 33.81 18.98 -5.65
C ASN A 319 35.15 18.24 -5.58
N GLU A 320 36.00 18.44 -6.59
CA GLU A 320 37.40 18.07 -6.59
C GLU A 320 38.20 18.84 -5.51
#